data_f9292aa30b0f03cf9b6f590a80ebbaa3
#
_entry.id   f9292aa30b0f03cf9b6f590a80ebbaa3
#
_cell.length_a   1.000
_cell.length_b   1.000
_cell.length_c   1.000
_cell.angle_alpha   90.00
_cell.angle_beta   90.00
_cell.angle_gamma   90.00
#
_symmetry.space_group_name_H-M   'P 1'
#
loop_
_entity.id
_entity.type
_entity.pdbx_description
1 polymer ?
#
loop_
_entity_poly.entity_id
_entity_poly.type
_entity_poly.pdbx_seq_one_letter_code
_entity_poly.pdbx_strand_id
1 'polypeptide(L)'
;MKTHKALAYFLLLQLHGSLLAEQKERSPNIVILMADDLGYNDLSAYGHPKIKTPVLDQLAREGVKLTSFYAGATVCTPSRMALLTGAYPARLGWSKGVIGHIMKKGQGLSPDALTMPEIFKAAGYRTAMFGKWHLGDEPPLRPHQQGFETTFYLNKSNNQTKELWRDDEV
;
A
#
# COMPACT_ATOMS: atom_id res chain seq x y z
N MET A 1 46.44 -26.49 -37.11
CA MET A 1 45.01 -26.70 -37.21
C MET A 1 44.27 -26.94 -35.87
N LYS A 2 44.91 -27.40 -34.80
CA LYS A 2 44.23 -27.66 -33.50
C LYS A 2 44.02 -26.39 -32.65
N THR A 3 44.85 -25.37 -32.76
CA THR A 3 44.81 -24.14 -31.96
C THR A 3 43.65 -23.18 -32.35
N HIS A 4 43.26 -23.14 -33.63
CA HIS A 4 42.16 -22.25 -34.08
C HIS A 4 40.78 -22.76 -33.68
N LYS A 5 40.61 -24.08 -33.49
CA LYS A 5 39.34 -24.66 -32.99
C LYS A 5 39.12 -24.36 -31.50
N ALA A 6 40.16 -24.38 -30.68
CA ALA A 6 40.09 -24.06 -29.27
C ALA A 6 39.70 -22.58 -29.02
N LEU A 7 40.25 -21.66 -29.82
CA LEU A 7 39.96 -20.24 -29.75
C LEU A 7 38.53 -19.93 -30.18
N ALA A 8 37.99 -20.61 -31.19
CA ALA A 8 36.61 -20.47 -31.65
C ALA A 8 35.60 -20.98 -30.60
N TYR A 9 35.92 -22.09 -29.91
CA TYR A 9 35.08 -22.58 -28.81
C TYR A 9 35.08 -21.65 -27.59
N PHE A 10 36.23 -21.04 -27.28
CA PHE A 10 36.34 -20.07 -26.18
C PHE A 10 35.56 -18.79 -26.47
N LEU A 11 35.62 -18.30 -27.71
CA LEU A 11 34.83 -17.15 -28.15
C LEU A 11 33.30 -17.44 -28.18
N LEU A 12 32.91 -18.64 -28.60
CA LEU A 12 31.49 -19.07 -28.56
C LEU A 12 30.97 -19.20 -27.13
N LEU A 13 31.75 -19.70 -26.19
CA LEU A 13 31.37 -19.77 -24.76
C LEU A 13 31.26 -18.38 -24.14
N GLN A 14 32.07 -17.44 -24.51
CA GLN A 14 31.99 -16.05 -24.06
C GLN A 14 30.75 -15.33 -24.63
N LEU A 15 30.39 -15.59 -25.90
CA LEU A 15 29.20 -15.06 -26.52
C LEU A 15 27.89 -15.64 -25.88
N HIS A 16 27.89 -16.90 -25.44
CA HIS A 16 26.75 -17.50 -24.74
C HIS A 16 26.62 -16.98 -23.30
N GLY A 17 27.72 -16.65 -22.65
CA GLY A 17 27.72 -16.02 -21.33
C GLY A 17 27.17 -14.58 -21.34
N SER A 18 27.34 -13.87 -22.44
CA SER A 18 26.83 -12.49 -22.60
C SER A 18 25.34 -12.42 -23.00
N LEU A 19 24.74 -13.53 -23.46
CA LEU A 19 23.34 -13.63 -23.86
C LEU A 19 22.42 -14.02 -22.68
N LEU A 20 22.99 -14.43 -21.56
CA LEU A 20 22.30 -14.46 -20.27
C LEU A 20 22.36 -13.05 -19.65
N ALA A 21 22.07 -12.02 -20.44
CA ALA A 21 21.74 -10.72 -19.90
C ALA A 21 20.58 -10.95 -18.94
N GLU A 22 20.90 -10.83 -17.66
CA GLU A 22 19.98 -10.86 -16.54
C GLU A 22 18.73 -10.08 -16.95
N GLN A 23 17.67 -10.79 -17.32
CA GLN A 23 16.36 -10.17 -17.44
C GLN A 23 16.05 -9.66 -16.05
N LYS A 24 16.39 -8.41 -15.81
CA LYS A 24 16.01 -7.72 -14.58
C LYS A 24 14.49 -7.85 -14.50
N GLU A 25 14.03 -8.83 -13.73
CA GLU A 25 12.60 -9.04 -13.53
C GLU A 25 12.01 -7.71 -13.10
N ARG A 26 11.07 -7.23 -13.87
CA ARG A 26 10.39 -5.97 -13.53
C ARG A 26 9.63 -6.22 -12.25
N SER A 27 9.95 -5.45 -11.25
CA SER A 27 9.20 -5.47 -10.00
C SER A 27 7.71 -5.26 -10.28
N PRO A 28 6.81 -6.06 -9.70
CA PRO A 28 5.38 -5.97 -9.97
C PRO A 28 4.81 -4.62 -9.50
N ASN A 29 3.81 -4.10 -10.20
CA ASN A 29 3.02 -3.01 -9.68
C ASN A 29 2.17 -3.51 -8.50
N ILE A 30 2.02 -2.67 -7.48
CA ILE A 30 1.25 -3.00 -6.27
C ILE A 30 0.11 -1.98 -6.14
N VAL A 31 -1.12 -2.48 -6.13
CA VAL A 31 -2.32 -1.68 -5.94
C VAL A 31 -3.08 -2.19 -4.72
N ILE A 32 -3.29 -1.31 -3.73
CA ILE A 32 -4.06 -1.61 -2.53
C ILE A 32 -5.39 -0.87 -2.62
N LEU A 33 -6.49 -1.62 -2.63
CA LEU A 33 -7.85 -1.11 -2.60
C LEU A 33 -8.43 -1.34 -1.20
N MET A 34 -8.47 -0.28 -0.39
CA MET A 34 -9.00 -0.34 0.96
C MET A 34 -10.43 0.21 0.99
N ALA A 35 -11.39 -0.65 1.29
CA ALA A 35 -12.76 -0.24 1.56
C ALA A 35 -12.90 0.28 3.00
N ASP A 36 -13.65 1.38 3.16
CA ASP A 36 -13.97 1.97 4.46
C ASP A 36 -15.32 1.42 4.92
N ASP A 37 -15.38 0.94 6.15
CA ASP A 37 -16.61 0.39 6.78
C ASP A 37 -17.25 -0.79 6.04
N LEU A 38 -16.45 -1.62 5.34
CA LEU A 38 -16.92 -2.85 4.69
C LEU A 38 -16.85 -4.03 5.66
N GLY A 39 -17.98 -4.68 5.88
CA GLY A 39 -18.04 -5.90 6.68
C GLY A 39 -17.56 -7.13 5.92
N TYR A 40 -17.10 -8.16 6.65
CA TYR A 40 -16.59 -9.40 6.07
C TYR A 40 -17.56 -10.03 5.07
N ASN A 41 -18.85 -10.02 5.39
CA ASN A 41 -19.89 -10.68 4.59
C ASN A 41 -20.57 -9.76 3.55
N ASP A 42 -20.04 -8.56 3.31
CA ASP A 42 -20.65 -7.59 2.39
C ASP A 42 -20.32 -7.84 0.92
N LEU A 43 -19.42 -8.77 0.63
CA LEU A 43 -19.09 -9.21 -0.73
C LEU A 43 -19.72 -10.57 -1.04
N SER A 44 -20.20 -10.78 -2.29
CA SER A 44 -20.74 -12.07 -2.69
C SER A 44 -19.70 -13.18 -2.65
N ALA A 45 -18.41 -12.89 -2.89
CA ALA A 45 -17.32 -13.85 -2.73
C ALA A 45 -17.17 -14.37 -1.28
N TYR A 46 -17.65 -13.62 -0.29
CA TYR A 46 -17.68 -14.01 1.12
C TYR A 46 -19.07 -14.44 1.60
N GLY A 47 -20.05 -14.58 0.70
CA GLY A 47 -21.35 -15.18 0.99
C GLY A 47 -22.50 -14.20 1.18
N HIS A 48 -22.37 -12.91 0.79
CA HIS A 48 -23.50 -11.98 0.89
C HIS A 48 -24.69 -12.46 0.03
N PRO A 49 -25.90 -12.60 0.61
CA PRO A 49 -27.00 -13.25 -0.10
C PRO A 49 -27.62 -12.39 -1.20
N LYS A 50 -27.54 -11.07 -1.10
CA LYS A 50 -28.23 -10.11 -1.98
C LYS A 50 -27.28 -9.25 -2.80
N ILE A 51 -26.18 -8.72 -2.20
CA ILE A 51 -25.23 -7.87 -2.90
C ILE A 51 -24.41 -8.73 -3.87
N LYS A 52 -24.35 -8.28 -5.13
CA LYS A 52 -23.57 -8.94 -6.17
C LYS A 52 -22.33 -8.10 -6.46
N THR A 53 -21.17 -8.73 -6.39
CA THR A 53 -19.86 -8.10 -6.63
C THR A 53 -19.06 -8.89 -7.69
N PRO A 54 -19.57 -8.98 -8.94
CA PRO A 54 -19.05 -9.95 -9.92
C PRO A 54 -17.58 -9.76 -10.25
N VAL A 55 -17.09 -8.52 -10.29
CA VAL A 55 -15.68 -8.22 -10.58
C VAL A 55 -14.78 -8.64 -9.41
N LEU A 56 -15.18 -8.35 -8.17
CA LEU A 56 -14.44 -8.79 -6.98
C LEU A 56 -14.50 -10.29 -6.79
N ASP A 57 -15.63 -10.92 -7.15
CA ASP A 57 -15.78 -12.38 -7.14
C ASP A 57 -14.84 -13.04 -8.16
N GLN A 58 -14.68 -12.43 -9.35
CA GLN A 58 -13.73 -12.89 -10.35
C GLN A 58 -12.29 -12.76 -9.84
N LEU A 59 -11.93 -11.61 -9.28
CA LEU A 59 -10.62 -11.40 -8.68
C LEU A 59 -10.31 -12.43 -7.58
N ALA A 60 -11.31 -12.75 -6.75
CA ALA A 60 -11.19 -13.77 -5.71
C ALA A 60 -10.99 -15.20 -6.27
N ARG A 61 -11.55 -15.50 -7.47
CA ARG A 61 -11.35 -16.78 -8.15
C ARG A 61 -10.00 -16.90 -8.85
N GLU A 62 -9.50 -15.80 -9.38
CA GLU A 62 -8.24 -15.75 -10.13
C GLU A 62 -7.01 -15.57 -9.20
N GLY A 63 -7.23 -15.05 -8.00
CA GLY A 63 -6.19 -14.79 -7.03
C GLY A 63 -6.33 -15.62 -5.75
N VAL A 64 -6.01 -15.01 -4.62
CA VAL A 64 -6.09 -15.63 -3.29
C VAL A 64 -7.15 -14.95 -2.46
N LYS A 65 -8.11 -15.74 -1.95
CA LYS A 65 -9.11 -15.29 -1.00
C LYS A 65 -8.68 -15.64 0.43
N LEU A 66 -8.43 -14.60 1.24
CA LEU A 66 -8.04 -14.75 2.64
C LEU A 66 -9.29 -14.80 3.52
N THR A 67 -9.56 -15.94 4.14
CA THR A 67 -10.78 -16.14 4.95
C THR A 67 -10.64 -15.73 6.40
N SER A 68 -9.40 -15.50 6.86
CA SER A 68 -9.08 -15.11 8.24
C SER A 68 -8.10 -13.93 8.29
N PHE A 69 -8.24 -12.98 7.35
CA PHE A 69 -7.48 -11.74 7.35
C PHE A 69 -8.27 -10.67 8.10
N TYR A 70 -7.72 -10.18 9.19
CA TYR A 70 -8.35 -9.19 10.05
C TYR A 70 -7.70 -7.83 9.91
N ALA A 71 -8.51 -6.77 9.93
CA ALA A 71 -8.02 -5.42 10.09
C ALA A 71 -7.32 -5.25 11.45
N GLY A 72 -6.27 -4.44 11.50
CA GLY A 72 -5.49 -4.23 12.73
C GLY A 72 -6.23 -3.51 13.85
N ALA A 73 -7.40 -2.95 13.57
CA ALA A 73 -8.31 -2.35 14.54
C ALA A 73 -9.73 -2.23 13.94
N THR A 74 -10.70 -1.94 14.80
CA THR A 74 -12.12 -1.87 14.46
C THR A 74 -12.57 -0.51 13.89
N VAL A 75 -11.71 0.52 13.93
CA VAL A 75 -12.03 1.87 13.45
C VAL A 75 -10.93 2.43 12.55
N CYS A 76 -11.26 3.48 11.80
CA CYS A 76 -10.49 3.99 10.66
C CYS A 76 -9.02 4.28 10.97
N THR A 77 -8.71 5.23 11.86
CA THR A 77 -7.35 5.68 12.12
C THR A 77 -6.41 4.54 12.53
N PRO A 78 -6.67 3.77 13.58
CA PRO A 78 -5.75 2.70 13.98
C PRO A 78 -5.67 1.57 12.95
N SER A 79 -6.76 1.25 12.22
CA SER A 79 -6.72 0.26 11.15
C SER A 79 -5.79 0.69 10.00
N ARG A 80 -5.84 1.97 9.63
CA ARG A 80 -4.96 2.54 8.60
C ARG A 80 -3.51 2.61 9.06
N MET A 81 -3.27 2.93 10.34
CA MET A 81 -1.93 2.85 10.94
C MET A 81 -1.35 1.44 10.81
N ALA A 82 -2.14 0.43 11.17
CA ALA A 82 -1.71 -0.96 11.09
C ALA A 82 -1.39 -1.39 9.66
N LEU A 83 -2.24 -1.00 8.69
CA LEU A 83 -2.00 -1.31 7.27
C LEU A 83 -0.69 -0.70 6.76
N LEU A 84 -0.45 0.58 7.06
CA LEU A 84 0.72 1.28 6.52
C LEU A 84 2.03 0.91 7.21
N THR A 85 2.00 0.45 8.45
CA THR A 85 3.22 0.18 9.22
C THR A 85 3.48 -1.31 9.48
N GLY A 86 2.50 -2.17 9.23
CA GLY A 86 2.58 -3.58 9.61
C GLY A 86 2.62 -3.82 11.13
N ALA A 87 2.33 -2.81 11.94
CA ALA A 87 2.39 -2.88 13.39
C ALA A 87 1.01 -2.67 14.03
N TYR A 88 0.75 -3.34 15.15
CA TYR A 88 -0.45 -3.04 15.93
C TYR A 88 -0.42 -1.58 16.44
N PRO A 89 -1.56 -0.85 16.40
CA PRO A 89 -1.62 0.55 16.79
C PRO A 89 -1.09 0.82 18.20
N ALA A 90 -1.32 -0.09 19.13
CA ALA A 90 -0.80 0.02 20.49
C ALA A 90 0.75 0.06 20.56
N ARG A 91 1.43 -0.61 19.63
CA ARG A 91 2.92 -0.57 19.52
C ARG A 91 3.42 0.77 19.00
N LEU A 92 2.57 1.50 18.28
CA LEU A 92 2.82 2.85 17.81
C LEU A 92 2.40 3.91 18.85
N GLY A 93 2.09 3.50 20.08
CA GLY A 93 1.59 4.38 21.12
C GLY A 93 0.14 4.85 20.91
N TRP A 94 -0.60 4.21 20.00
CA TRP A 94 -1.97 4.59 19.67
C TRP A 94 -2.98 3.70 20.39
N SER A 95 -3.55 4.22 21.48
CA SER A 95 -4.61 3.57 22.27
C SER A 95 -5.95 4.27 22.16
N LYS A 96 -6.10 5.14 21.16
CA LYS A 96 -7.25 6.03 20.97
C LYS A 96 -8.09 5.58 19.78
N GLY A 97 -9.26 6.19 19.63
CA GLY A 97 -10.15 5.97 18.49
C GLY A 97 -9.69 6.69 17.22
N VAL A 98 -10.61 7.32 16.50
CA VAL A 98 -10.34 8.05 15.27
C VAL A 98 -9.90 9.50 15.53
N ILE A 99 -9.11 10.06 14.64
CA ILE A 99 -8.74 11.48 14.65
C ILE A 99 -9.98 12.33 14.36
N GLY A 100 -10.08 13.46 15.06
CA GLY A 100 -11.07 14.51 14.76
C GLY A 100 -12.36 14.47 15.59
N HIS A 101 -12.72 13.37 16.26
CA HIS A 101 -13.90 13.35 17.13
C HIS A 101 -13.60 13.68 18.60
N ILE A 102 -12.48 13.20 19.12
CA ILE A 102 -12.14 13.32 20.56
C ILE A 102 -10.69 13.81 20.73
N MET A 103 -9.94 13.95 19.65
CA MET A 103 -8.50 14.19 19.71
C MET A 103 -8.13 15.63 19.50
N LYS A 104 -7.04 16.01 20.14
CA LYS A 104 -6.42 17.31 19.92
C LYS A 104 -5.86 17.40 18.51
N LYS A 105 -5.92 18.60 17.91
CA LYS A 105 -5.25 18.95 16.67
C LYS A 105 -3.77 18.53 16.71
N GLY A 106 -3.21 18.12 15.59
CA GLY A 106 -1.81 17.69 15.51
C GLY A 106 -1.54 16.25 15.96
N GLN A 107 -2.56 15.43 16.22
CA GLN A 107 -2.38 14.00 16.52
C GLN A 107 -2.52 13.15 15.25
N GLY A 108 -1.65 12.17 15.09
CA GLY A 108 -1.67 11.28 13.94
C GLY A 108 -0.63 10.16 14.03
N LEU A 109 -0.32 9.56 12.89
CA LEU A 109 0.76 8.60 12.76
C LEU A 109 2.09 9.34 12.97
N SER A 110 2.90 8.84 13.91
CA SER A 110 4.23 9.44 14.17
C SER A 110 5.07 9.43 12.89
N PRO A 111 5.76 10.53 12.57
CA PRO A 111 6.71 10.56 11.46
C PRO A 111 7.92 9.64 11.66
N ASP A 112 8.16 9.17 12.90
CA ASP A 112 9.21 8.17 13.19
C ASP A 112 8.77 6.74 12.87
N ALA A 113 7.49 6.51 12.58
CA ALA A 113 6.98 5.20 12.21
C ALA A 113 7.30 4.91 10.74
N LEU A 114 8.14 3.91 10.49
CA LEU A 114 8.43 3.47 9.13
C LEU A 114 7.16 2.95 8.44
N THR A 115 6.82 3.53 7.32
CA THR A 115 5.62 3.20 6.56
C THR A 115 5.92 2.35 5.32
N MET A 116 4.94 1.59 4.87
CA MET A 116 5.02 0.79 3.65
C MET A 116 5.39 1.64 2.40
N PRO A 117 4.81 2.82 2.12
CA PRO A 117 5.24 3.63 0.99
C PRO A 117 6.69 4.12 1.10
N GLU A 118 7.22 4.39 2.29
CA GLU A 118 8.64 4.71 2.46
C GLU A 118 9.54 3.54 2.09
N ILE A 119 9.16 2.32 2.49
CA ILE A 119 9.87 1.09 2.13
C ILE A 119 9.86 0.89 0.61
N PHE A 120 8.71 1.04 -0.04
CA PHE A 120 8.61 0.90 -1.49
C PHE A 120 9.37 1.99 -2.23
N LYS A 121 9.33 3.23 -1.76
CA LYS A 121 10.11 4.33 -2.31
C LYS A 121 11.61 4.04 -2.23
N ALA A 122 12.10 3.55 -1.09
CA ALA A 122 13.50 3.12 -0.93
C ALA A 122 13.87 1.97 -1.88
N ALA A 123 12.91 1.11 -2.25
CA ALA A 123 13.07 0.05 -3.24
C ALA A 123 12.92 0.53 -4.71
N GLY A 124 12.80 1.84 -4.96
CA GLY A 124 12.70 2.43 -6.29
C GLY A 124 11.30 2.46 -6.90
N TYR A 125 10.26 2.18 -6.13
CA TYR A 125 8.88 2.35 -6.57
C TYR A 125 8.46 3.82 -6.53
N ARG A 126 7.60 4.21 -7.44
CA ARG A 126 6.79 5.42 -7.31
C ARG A 126 5.58 5.11 -6.45
N THR A 127 5.27 6.00 -5.52
CA THR A 127 4.21 5.80 -4.53
C THR A 127 3.12 6.85 -4.69
N ALA A 128 1.87 6.42 -4.65
CA ALA A 128 0.72 7.32 -4.74
C ALA A 128 -0.39 6.91 -3.79
N MET A 129 -1.15 7.89 -3.28
CA MET A 129 -2.28 7.68 -2.40
C MET A 129 -3.48 8.49 -2.89
N PHE A 130 -4.61 7.81 -3.03
CA PHE A 130 -5.88 8.40 -3.43
C PHE A 130 -6.98 8.01 -2.45
N GLY A 131 -7.74 8.97 -1.94
CA GLY A 131 -8.87 8.74 -1.06
C GLY A 131 -8.63 9.20 0.38
N LYS A 132 -9.20 8.52 1.37
CA LYS A 132 -9.18 8.93 2.78
C LYS A 132 -7.83 8.66 3.44
N TRP A 133 -7.20 9.71 4.01
CA TRP A 133 -5.99 9.60 4.82
C TRP A 133 -6.28 9.25 6.28
N HIS A 134 -6.80 10.17 7.03
CA HIS A 134 -7.23 10.04 8.43
C HIS A 134 -6.13 9.64 9.43
N LEU A 135 -4.88 10.04 9.15
CA LEU A 135 -3.71 9.75 10.01
C LEU A 135 -2.95 10.99 10.46
N GLY A 136 -3.56 12.16 10.34
CA GLY A 136 -3.03 13.45 10.74
C GLY A 136 -3.28 14.52 9.69
N ASP A 137 -3.55 15.75 10.13
CA ASP A 137 -3.98 16.87 9.28
C ASP A 137 -2.97 18.01 9.19
N GLU A 138 -1.91 17.94 9.97
CA GLU A 138 -0.86 18.97 9.97
C GLU A 138 0.51 18.36 9.62
N PRO A 139 1.41 19.13 9.00
CA PRO A 139 2.79 18.69 8.85
C PRO A 139 3.42 18.37 10.22
N PRO A 140 4.23 17.30 10.32
CA PRO A 140 4.67 16.39 9.27
C PRO A 140 3.80 15.12 9.13
N LEU A 141 2.50 15.17 9.43
CA LEU A 141 1.62 14.00 9.53
C LEU A 141 0.84 13.72 8.23
N ARG A 142 1.03 14.52 7.19
CA ARG A 142 0.33 14.39 5.91
C ARG A 142 0.88 13.25 5.06
N PRO A 143 0.11 12.68 4.12
CA PRO A 143 0.51 11.47 3.41
C PRO A 143 1.81 11.60 2.59
N HIS A 144 2.07 12.76 1.97
CA HIS A 144 3.31 12.90 1.21
C HIS A 144 4.56 12.98 2.12
N GLN A 145 4.41 13.36 3.38
CA GLN A 145 5.48 13.33 4.40
C GLN A 145 5.65 11.94 5.03
N GLN A 146 4.76 11.01 4.69
CA GLN A 146 4.75 9.61 5.12
C GLN A 146 5.03 8.66 3.94
N GLY A 147 5.79 9.13 2.93
CA GLY A 147 6.34 8.30 1.88
C GLY A 147 5.57 8.28 0.56
N PHE A 148 4.42 8.94 0.42
CA PHE A 148 3.72 9.03 -0.85
C PHE A 148 4.22 10.22 -1.69
N GLU A 149 4.58 9.98 -2.95
CA GLU A 149 5.09 11.02 -3.87
C GLU A 149 3.97 11.81 -4.54
N THR A 150 2.83 11.16 -4.76
CA THR A 150 1.64 11.79 -5.34
C THR A 150 0.45 11.51 -4.44
N THR A 151 -0.28 12.54 -4.08
CA THR A 151 -1.43 12.41 -3.18
C THR A 151 -2.65 13.18 -3.69
N PHE A 152 -3.83 12.56 -3.59
CA PHE A 152 -5.10 13.22 -3.76
C PHE A 152 -6.09 12.63 -2.76
N TYR A 153 -6.42 13.38 -1.71
CA TYR A 153 -7.00 12.80 -0.53
C TYR A 153 -7.97 13.69 0.23
N LEU A 154 -8.81 13.03 1.03
CA LEU A 154 -9.55 13.62 2.14
C LEU A 154 -8.75 13.39 3.42
N ASN A 155 -8.45 14.46 4.13
CA ASN A 155 -7.62 14.36 5.32
C ASN A 155 -8.34 13.66 6.49
N LYS A 156 -9.64 13.88 6.61
CA LYS A 156 -10.52 13.27 7.62
C LYS A 156 -11.53 12.32 6.97
N SER A 157 -12.53 11.89 7.69
CA SER A 157 -13.63 11.16 7.08
C SER A 157 -14.56 12.12 6.30
N ASN A 158 -15.25 11.58 5.30
CA ASN A 158 -16.16 12.32 4.42
C ASN A 158 -17.34 13.02 5.13
N ASN A 159 -17.65 12.61 6.36
CA ASN A 159 -18.64 13.27 7.23
C ASN A 159 -18.04 14.41 8.08
N GLN A 160 -16.71 14.55 8.11
CA GLN A 160 -16.00 15.57 8.90
C GLN A 160 -15.41 16.69 8.05
N THR A 161 -15.07 16.40 6.78
CA THR A 161 -14.57 17.40 5.83
C THR A 161 -14.99 17.04 4.42
N LYS A 162 -15.11 18.05 3.58
CA LYS A 162 -15.26 17.91 2.12
C LYS A 162 -14.09 18.51 1.36
N GLU A 163 -13.06 18.92 2.07
CA GLU A 163 -11.83 19.45 1.49
C GLU A 163 -11.02 18.31 0.87
N LEU A 164 -10.77 18.43 -0.41
CA LEU A 164 -9.88 17.55 -1.16
C LEU A 164 -8.52 18.22 -1.27
N TRP A 165 -7.52 17.46 -0.94
CA TRP A 165 -6.12 17.89 -0.98
C TRP A 165 -5.40 17.20 -2.13
N ARG A 166 -4.62 17.95 -2.87
CA ARG A 166 -3.65 17.43 -3.84
C ARG A 166 -2.26 17.81 -3.35
N ASP A 167 -1.47 16.80 -3.05
CA ASP A 167 -0.16 16.96 -2.43
C ASP A 167 -0.27 17.78 -1.13
N ASP A 168 -0.05 19.05 -1.07
CA ASP A 168 -0.28 19.90 0.10
C ASP A 168 -1.22 21.08 -0.15
N GLU A 169 -1.86 21.10 -1.30
CA GLU A 169 -2.79 22.15 -1.70
C GLU A 169 -4.25 21.68 -1.54
N VAL A 170 -5.14 22.60 -1.12
CA VAL A 170 -6.59 22.35 -0.96
C VAL A 170 -7.30 22.50 -2.29
#